data_cf5df7f9d200218cfdb58f504fa85f83
#
_entry.id   cf5df7f9d200218cfdb58f504fa85f83
#
_cell.length_a   1.000
_cell.length_b   1.000
_cell.length_c   1.000
_cell.angle_alpha   90.00
_cell.angle_beta   90.00
_cell.angle_gamma   90.00
#
_symmetry.space_group_name_H-M   'P 1'
#
loop_
_entity.id
_entity.type
_entity.pdbx_description
1 polymer ?
#
loop_
_entity_poly.entity_id
_entity_poly.type
_entity_poly.pdbx_seq_one_letter_code
_entity_poly.pdbx_strand_id
1 'polypeptide(L)'
;PDDSVPTQLPSESMTTEATTPSQPANPQPVSQKPAQPTSQSVSQSNSQSVSQSTSQPSSQPTSQPINQADSMVGLKIAVAQQQFIVGDVINNAKKMVELAKDARDKGANIIVFPELSLLGYPPEDLLLRPSLASRVKLAFELLYTVKDIVMLVGYPHIDPNGTFNSVAIIHNGQQKGFYHKQCLPNYGVFDERRYFNTGHNQVLFDYQGLPIGLLICEDLWQDAPIRTLKEKGAEIIISLNASPFEQNKQEQRKALLKSRATEHNIPIVYANSVGGQDDLVFDGGSMVVNAQGKIVQEAPRFLQHTLYVVARHDAQSGQVILSEQRKSPLALSQIAETYQALVVGLRDYVNHSGFKG
;
A
#
# COMPACT_ATOMS: atom_id res chain seq x y z
N PRO A 1 57.04 -41.44 29.61
CA PRO A 1 56.27 -42.07 30.61
C PRO A 1 55.25 -41.05 31.08
N ASP A 2 54.05 -41.21 30.91
CA ASP A 2 53.09 -41.96 31.61
C ASP A 2 51.71 -41.80 30.97
N ASP A 3 51.11 -42.90 30.79
CA ASP A 3 49.76 -43.09 30.23
C ASP A 3 48.69 -42.61 31.21
N SER A 4 47.58 -42.09 30.72
CA SER A 4 46.27 -42.36 31.33
C SER A 4 45.11 -42.01 30.36
N VAL A 5 44.36 -43.04 30.07
CA VAL A 5 43.14 -43.14 29.28
C VAL A 5 41.97 -42.45 29.95
N PRO A 6 41.03 -41.79 29.27
CA PRO A 6 39.79 -41.28 29.86
C PRO A 6 38.71 -42.35 29.94
N THR A 7 38.09 -42.43 31.09
CA THR A 7 36.98 -43.27 31.50
C THR A 7 35.65 -42.88 30.79
N GLN A 8 34.97 -43.85 30.23
CA GLN A 8 33.62 -43.77 29.72
C GLN A 8 32.59 -43.62 30.87
N LEU A 9 31.60 -42.79 30.72
CA LEU A 9 30.35 -42.74 31.49
C LEU A 9 29.20 -43.39 30.74
N PRO A 10 28.25 -44.03 31.42
CA PRO A 10 27.24 -44.90 30.81
C PRO A 10 26.04 -44.13 30.27
N SER A 11 25.45 -44.66 29.20
CA SER A 11 24.21 -44.26 28.55
C SER A 11 22.99 -44.66 29.40
N GLU A 12 22.24 -43.70 29.90
CA GLU A 12 20.89 -43.92 30.39
C GLU A 12 19.84 -43.61 29.31
N SER A 13 19.10 -44.63 28.93
CA SER A 13 17.93 -44.53 28.06
C SER A 13 16.74 -44.06 28.87
N MET A 14 16.22 -42.86 28.61
CA MET A 14 14.91 -42.41 29.03
C MET A 14 13.91 -42.42 27.85
N THR A 15 13.01 -43.38 27.86
CA THR A 15 11.78 -43.39 27.09
C THR A 15 10.82 -42.36 27.67
N THR A 16 10.47 -41.32 26.93
CA THR A 16 9.34 -40.45 27.27
C THR A 16 8.24 -40.66 26.26
N GLU A 17 7.11 -41.15 26.80
CA GLU A 17 5.82 -41.28 26.12
C GLU A 17 5.34 -39.87 25.64
N ALA A 18 4.94 -39.80 24.38
CA ALA A 18 4.35 -38.64 23.79
C ALA A 18 2.85 -38.59 24.13
N THR A 19 2.45 -37.71 25.01
CA THR A 19 1.05 -37.32 25.21
C THR A 19 0.66 -36.24 24.22
N THR A 20 -0.26 -36.58 23.31
CA THR A 20 -0.89 -35.68 22.34
C THR A 20 -1.86 -34.74 23.06
N PRO A 21 -1.79 -33.40 22.86
CA PRO A 21 -2.83 -32.50 23.35
C PRO A 21 -4.07 -32.55 22.43
N SER A 22 -5.22 -32.78 23.05
CA SER A 22 -6.55 -32.74 22.44
C SER A 22 -6.90 -31.35 21.89
N GLN A 23 -7.43 -31.33 20.66
CA GLN A 23 -8.03 -30.15 20.03
C GLN A 23 -9.26 -29.65 20.80
N PRO A 24 -9.47 -28.31 20.93
CA PRO A 24 -10.75 -27.81 21.40
C PRO A 24 -11.78 -27.80 20.28
N ALA A 25 -12.99 -28.23 20.66
CA ALA A 25 -14.16 -28.37 19.82
C ALA A 25 -14.65 -27.03 19.25
N ASN A 26 -15.02 -27.06 17.98
CA ASN A 26 -15.64 -26.00 17.21
C ASN A 26 -17.10 -25.80 17.62
N PRO A 27 -17.60 -24.63 18.03
CA PRO A 27 -19.02 -24.40 18.25
C PRO A 27 -19.77 -24.24 16.95
N GLN A 28 -20.85 -25.00 16.78
CA GLN A 28 -21.77 -24.89 15.65
C GLN A 28 -22.62 -23.62 15.70
N PRO A 29 -23.02 -23.06 14.54
CA PRO A 29 -23.83 -21.86 14.48
C PRO A 29 -25.29 -22.11 14.79
N VAL A 30 -25.83 -21.33 15.70
CA VAL A 30 -27.26 -21.28 16.05
C VAL A 30 -28.03 -20.52 14.97
N SER A 31 -28.96 -21.18 14.32
CA SER A 31 -29.88 -20.58 13.35
C SER A 31 -30.91 -19.70 14.04
N GLN A 32 -30.93 -18.42 13.76
CA GLN A 32 -32.04 -17.51 14.06
C GLN A 32 -32.81 -17.15 12.80
N LYS A 33 -34.13 -17.41 12.88
CA LYS A 33 -35.16 -17.20 11.87
C LYS A 33 -35.51 -15.72 11.77
N PRO A 34 -35.70 -15.12 10.59
CA PRO A 34 -36.05 -13.70 10.47
C PRO A 34 -37.55 -13.46 10.74
N ALA A 35 -37.84 -12.43 11.51
CA ALA A 35 -39.20 -11.90 11.71
C ALA A 35 -39.61 -10.98 10.56
N GLN A 36 -40.81 -11.13 10.09
CA GLN A 36 -41.48 -10.32 9.08
C GLN A 36 -41.92 -8.96 9.65
N PRO A 37 -41.87 -7.87 8.88
CA PRO A 37 -42.54 -6.63 9.25
C PRO A 37 -43.97 -6.58 8.73
N THR A 38 -44.88 -6.25 9.64
CA THR A 38 -46.28 -5.96 9.40
C THR A 38 -46.46 -4.60 8.76
N SER A 39 -47.24 -4.59 7.69
CA SER A 39 -47.81 -3.43 7.00
C SER A 39 -48.91 -2.74 7.80
N GLN A 40 -48.86 -1.41 7.89
CA GLN A 40 -50.08 -0.59 8.10
C GLN A 40 -50.08 0.60 7.16
N SER A 41 -51.10 0.60 6.36
CA SER A 41 -51.57 1.67 5.50
C SER A 41 -52.37 2.71 6.27
N VAL A 42 -52.19 4.01 5.97
CA VAL A 42 -53.27 5.02 6.14
C VAL A 42 -53.17 6.05 5.00
N SER A 43 -54.29 6.28 4.46
CA SER A 43 -54.78 7.01 3.31
C SER A 43 -54.77 8.55 3.43
N GLN A 44 -54.60 9.17 2.23
CA GLN A 44 -55.40 10.24 1.58
C GLN A 44 -55.76 11.55 2.33
N SER A 45 -55.48 12.67 1.68
CA SER A 45 -56.48 13.60 1.06
C SER A 45 -55.78 14.84 0.46
N ASN A 46 -55.94 15.13 -0.82
CA ASN A 46 -56.72 16.19 -1.50
C ASN A 46 -56.52 17.62 -0.91
N SER A 47 -56.24 18.66 -1.70
CA SER A 47 -56.92 19.12 -2.94
C SER A 47 -56.34 20.46 -3.40
N GLN A 48 -56.37 20.68 -4.73
CA GLN A 48 -56.78 21.90 -5.49
C GLN A 48 -55.95 23.17 -5.37
N SER A 49 -55.40 23.68 -6.39
CA SER A 49 -55.77 24.23 -7.74
C SER A 49 -55.73 25.78 -7.72
N VAL A 50 -55.36 26.34 -8.87
CA VAL A 50 -55.76 27.52 -9.58
C VAL A 50 -54.61 28.47 -10.00
N SER A 51 -54.25 28.38 -11.25
CA SER A 51 -54.38 29.17 -12.48
C SER A 51 -53.48 30.41 -12.66
N GLN A 52 -52.81 30.35 -13.80
CA GLN A 52 -52.73 31.30 -14.95
C GLN A 52 -52.12 32.68 -14.68
N SER A 53 -51.09 33.08 -15.43
CA SER A 53 -51.20 33.61 -16.82
C SER A 53 -49.83 34.08 -17.36
N THR A 54 -49.58 33.70 -18.60
CA THR A 54 -49.06 34.45 -19.77
C THR A 54 -47.94 35.47 -19.62
N SER A 55 -46.80 35.23 -20.28
CA SER A 55 -46.32 35.95 -21.50
C SER A 55 -44.92 35.53 -21.93
N GLN A 56 -44.78 35.05 -23.16
CA GLN A 56 -43.55 35.07 -23.96
C GLN A 56 -43.40 36.44 -24.61
N PRO A 57 -42.18 36.85 -25.15
CA PRO A 57 -41.32 36.05 -26.00
C PRO A 57 -39.80 36.33 -25.94
N SER A 58 -39.06 35.39 -26.56
CA SER A 58 -37.89 35.53 -27.41
C SER A 58 -36.56 36.02 -26.82
N SER A 59 -35.61 35.10 -26.80
CA SER A 59 -34.39 35.10 -27.64
C SER A 59 -33.51 33.93 -27.25
N GLN A 60 -33.39 32.92 -28.10
CA GLN A 60 -32.38 31.86 -28.01
C GLN A 60 -31.02 32.46 -28.34
N PRO A 61 -29.98 32.18 -27.56
CA PRO A 61 -28.66 32.01 -28.09
C PRO A 61 -28.45 30.50 -28.37
N THR A 62 -28.30 30.19 -29.63
CA THR A 62 -27.73 28.93 -30.10
C THR A 62 -26.37 28.73 -29.48
N SER A 63 -26.33 28.02 -28.37
CA SER A 63 -25.09 27.42 -27.88
C SER A 63 -24.84 26.17 -28.70
N GLN A 64 -23.86 26.25 -29.60
CA GLN A 64 -23.25 25.07 -30.21
C GLN A 64 -22.83 24.08 -29.13
N PRO A 65 -23.00 22.76 -29.33
CA PRO A 65 -22.49 21.77 -28.41
C PRO A 65 -20.95 21.89 -28.44
N ILE A 66 -20.39 22.36 -27.36
CA ILE A 66 -18.96 22.21 -27.11
C ILE A 66 -18.72 20.71 -27.09
N ASN A 67 -17.93 20.22 -28.02
CA ASN A 67 -17.45 18.86 -28.07
C ASN A 67 -16.84 18.53 -26.70
N GLN A 68 -17.53 17.73 -25.87
CA GLN A 68 -17.05 17.20 -24.60
C GLN A 68 -16.01 16.06 -24.77
N ALA A 69 -15.42 15.93 -25.97
CA ALA A 69 -14.53 14.81 -26.28
C ALA A 69 -13.04 15.01 -25.94
N ASP A 70 -12.61 16.15 -25.36
CA ASP A 70 -11.16 16.46 -25.27
C ASP A 70 -10.63 16.87 -23.88
N SER A 71 -11.27 16.56 -22.76
CA SER A 71 -10.75 16.94 -21.43
C SER A 71 -10.80 15.85 -20.34
N MET A 72 -10.57 14.59 -20.68
CA MET A 72 -10.19 13.62 -19.64
C MET A 72 -8.66 13.61 -19.53
N VAL A 73 -8.12 14.62 -18.86
CA VAL A 73 -6.72 14.63 -18.43
C VAL A 73 -6.53 13.43 -17.50
N GLY A 74 -5.77 12.44 -17.95
CA GLY A 74 -5.52 11.25 -17.13
C GLY A 74 -4.76 11.58 -15.86
N LEU A 75 -5.10 10.94 -14.75
CA LEU A 75 -4.39 11.02 -13.47
C LEU A 75 -3.01 10.38 -13.60
N LYS A 76 -1.93 11.17 -13.48
CA LYS A 76 -0.56 10.65 -13.52
C LYS A 76 -0.06 10.35 -12.12
N ILE A 77 0.28 9.08 -11.88
CA ILE A 77 0.77 8.57 -10.61
C ILE A 77 2.27 8.26 -10.75
N ALA A 78 3.09 8.82 -9.85
CA ALA A 78 4.49 8.48 -9.68
C ALA A 78 4.62 7.42 -8.56
N VAL A 79 5.30 6.32 -8.85
CA VAL A 79 5.56 5.23 -7.89
C VAL A 79 7.04 5.26 -7.54
N ALA A 80 7.35 5.70 -6.34
CA ALA A 80 8.73 5.91 -5.88
C ALA A 80 9.29 4.62 -5.26
N GLN A 81 9.91 3.78 -6.07
CA GLN A 81 10.72 2.66 -5.59
C GLN A 81 12.06 3.18 -5.08
N GLN A 82 12.14 3.47 -3.81
CA GLN A 82 13.29 4.15 -3.21
C GLN A 82 13.75 3.46 -1.93
N GLN A 83 15.01 3.65 -1.59
CA GLN A 83 15.57 3.28 -0.29
C GLN A 83 15.33 4.41 0.71
N PHE A 84 14.83 4.04 1.90
CA PHE A 84 14.71 4.93 3.05
C PHE A 84 15.43 4.30 4.23
N ILE A 85 16.20 5.11 4.95
CA ILE A 85 17.09 4.64 6.01
C ILE A 85 16.31 4.53 7.32
N VAL A 86 16.40 3.38 7.99
CA VAL A 86 15.74 3.14 9.27
C VAL A 86 16.24 4.13 10.32
N GLY A 87 15.31 4.82 10.98
CA GLY A 87 15.59 5.81 12.02
C GLY A 87 15.93 7.21 11.52
N ASP A 88 16.23 7.41 10.23
CA ASP A 88 16.61 8.72 9.70
C ASP A 88 15.41 9.53 9.19
N VAL A 89 14.43 9.73 10.08
CA VAL A 89 13.13 10.35 9.78
C VAL A 89 13.24 11.67 9.03
N ILE A 90 14.19 12.53 9.42
CA ILE A 90 14.31 13.87 8.86
C ILE A 90 14.91 13.86 7.44
N ASN A 91 15.95 13.05 7.20
CA ASN A 91 16.53 12.98 5.86
C ASN A 91 15.65 12.16 4.91
N ASN A 92 14.93 11.16 5.41
CA ASN A 92 13.87 10.49 4.64
C ASN A 92 12.81 11.50 4.18
N ALA A 93 12.33 12.39 5.08
CA ALA A 93 11.37 13.43 4.73
C ALA A 93 11.94 14.42 3.70
N LYS A 94 13.20 14.87 3.83
CA LYS A 94 13.85 15.71 2.83
C LYS A 94 13.91 15.04 1.46
N LYS A 95 14.31 13.76 1.43
CA LYS A 95 14.34 12.97 0.20
C LYS A 95 12.95 12.86 -0.44
N MET A 96 11.90 12.65 0.38
CA MET A 96 10.51 12.62 -0.11
C MET A 96 10.10 13.95 -0.72
N VAL A 97 10.47 15.07 -0.10
CA VAL A 97 10.18 16.41 -0.63
C VAL A 97 10.83 16.62 -1.99
N GLU A 98 12.10 16.22 -2.17
CA GLU A 98 12.81 16.31 -3.45
C GLU A 98 12.14 15.44 -4.53
N LEU A 99 11.84 14.19 -4.20
CA LEU A 99 11.16 13.26 -5.11
C LEU A 99 9.75 13.74 -5.50
N ALA A 100 9.01 14.31 -4.54
CA ALA A 100 7.67 14.83 -4.80
C ALA A 100 7.70 16.06 -5.72
N LYS A 101 8.66 16.96 -5.52
CA LYS A 101 8.89 18.12 -6.42
C LYS A 101 9.27 17.65 -7.83
N ASP A 102 10.21 16.73 -7.95
CA ASP A 102 10.61 16.16 -9.24
C ASP A 102 9.43 15.46 -9.96
N ALA A 103 8.64 14.69 -9.23
CA ALA A 103 7.45 14.04 -9.77
C ALA A 103 6.40 15.05 -10.24
N ARG A 104 6.12 16.09 -9.44
CA ARG A 104 5.22 17.19 -9.80
C ARG A 104 5.70 17.91 -11.08
N ASP A 105 6.97 18.23 -11.14
CA ASP A 105 7.57 18.97 -12.28
C ASP A 105 7.55 18.11 -13.56
N LYS A 106 7.47 16.78 -13.41
CA LYS A 106 7.18 15.80 -14.49
C LYS A 106 5.68 15.60 -14.74
N GLY A 107 4.82 16.39 -14.10
CA GLY A 107 3.37 16.39 -14.29
C GLY A 107 2.63 15.29 -13.55
N ALA A 108 3.21 14.68 -12.49
CA ALA A 108 2.50 13.75 -11.65
C ALA A 108 1.51 14.49 -10.72
N ASN A 109 0.33 13.90 -10.57
CA ASN A 109 -0.71 14.38 -9.66
C ASN A 109 -0.61 13.73 -8.27
N ILE A 110 -0.11 12.49 -8.24
CA ILE A 110 0.10 11.71 -7.02
C ILE A 110 1.50 11.12 -7.05
N ILE A 111 2.19 11.13 -5.90
CA ILE A 111 3.38 10.32 -5.66
C ILE A 111 3.12 9.35 -4.51
N VAL A 112 3.52 8.09 -4.73
CA VAL A 112 3.37 6.99 -3.77
C VAL A 112 4.75 6.58 -3.27
N PHE A 113 4.95 6.63 -1.95
CA PHE A 113 6.15 6.11 -1.30
C PHE A 113 5.89 4.72 -0.71
N PRO A 114 6.92 3.90 -0.48
CA PRO A 114 6.76 2.59 0.13
C PRO A 114 6.21 2.62 1.57
N GLU A 115 5.85 1.44 2.07
CA GLU A 115 5.43 1.21 3.46
C GLU A 115 6.48 1.74 4.45
N LEU A 116 6.03 2.43 5.50
CA LEU A 116 6.86 3.02 6.57
C LEU A 116 8.07 3.82 6.09
N SER A 117 8.03 4.31 4.86
CA SER A 117 9.16 4.99 4.20
C SER A 117 9.65 6.22 4.98
N LEU A 118 8.82 6.88 5.80
CA LEU A 118 9.26 8.00 6.63
C LEU A 118 10.24 7.57 7.74
N LEU A 119 10.03 6.42 8.36
CA LEU A 119 10.88 5.88 9.42
C LEU A 119 11.92 4.88 8.89
N GLY A 120 11.67 4.26 7.72
CA GLY A 120 12.35 3.08 7.21
C GLY A 120 11.73 1.79 7.76
N TYR A 121 11.92 0.66 7.06
CA TYR A 121 11.37 -0.66 7.41
C TYR A 121 12.49 -1.71 7.49
N PRO A 122 12.51 -2.60 8.52
CA PRO A 122 11.64 -2.62 9.70
C PRO A 122 12.15 -1.67 10.81
N PRO A 123 11.26 -0.90 11.46
CA PRO A 123 11.67 0.05 12.48
C PRO A 123 11.89 -0.56 13.87
N GLU A 124 11.28 -1.70 14.15
CA GLU A 124 11.42 -2.48 15.40
C GLU A 124 11.36 -1.61 16.67
N ASP A 125 12.32 -1.78 17.60
CA ASP A 125 12.38 -1.09 18.89
C ASP A 125 12.51 0.45 18.78
N LEU A 126 12.78 0.99 17.59
CA LEU A 126 12.74 2.45 17.37
C LEU A 126 11.34 3.01 17.60
N LEU A 127 10.30 2.20 17.39
CA LEU A 127 8.91 2.58 17.67
C LEU A 127 8.63 2.88 19.13
N LEU A 128 9.44 2.31 20.05
CA LEU A 128 9.33 2.51 21.48
C LEU A 128 10.06 3.78 21.98
N ARG A 129 10.78 4.49 21.12
CA ARG A 129 11.55 5.68 21.51
C ARG A 129 10.64 6.87 21.76
N PRO A 130 10.69 7.48 22.97
CA PRO A 130 9.82 8.63 23.31
C PRO A 130 9.96 9.84 22.36
N SER A 131 11.14 9.99 21.74
CA SER A 131 11.41 11.09 20.80
C SER A 131 10.81 10.88 19.40
N LEU A 132 10.29 9.68 19.08
CA LEU A 132 9.85 9.35 17.73
C LEU A 132 8.67 10.24 17.30
N ALA A 133 7.66 10.40 18.15
CA ALA A 133 6.48 11.22 17.83
C ALA A 133 6.85 12.67 17.48
N SER A 134 7.78 13.29 18.23
CA SER A 134 8.25 14.64 17.91
C SER A 134 9.04 14.72 16.61
N ARG A 135 9.86 13.70 16.30
CA ARG A 135 10.61 13.63 15.03
C ARG A 135 9.68 13.44 13.83
N VAL A 136 8.64 12.58 13.96
CA VAL A 136 7.61 12.42 12.93
C VAL A 136 6.88 13.73 12.70
N LYS A 137 6.51 14.48 13.76
CA LYS A 137 5.87 15.79 13.63
C LYS A 137 6.76 16.79 12.85
N LEU A 138 8.05 16.88 13.18
CA LEU A 138 8.99 17.75 12.45
C LEU A 138 9.14 17.34 10.98
N ALA A 139 9.15 16.04 10.70
CA ALA A 139 9.18 15.54 9.34
C ALA A 139 7.92 15.94 8.55
N PHE A 140 6.73 15.88 9.16
CA PHE A 140 5.50 16.32 8.51
C PHE A 140 5.52 17.82 8.20
N GLU A 141 6.13 18.67 9.02
CA GLU A 141 6.34 20.09 8.71
C GLU A 141 7.14 20.28 7.40
N LEU A 142 8.15 19.42 7.16
CA LEU A 142 8.88 19.43 5.89
C LEU A 142 8.00 18.97 4.72
N LEU A 143 7.25 17.87 4.88
CA LEU A 143 6.35 17.35 3.86
C LEU A 143 5.25 18.35 3.49
N TYR A 144 4.76 19.13 4.44
CA TYR A 144 3.74 20.18 4.21
C TYR A 144 4.23 21.36 3.36
N THR A 145 5.54 21.48 3.12
CA THR A 145 6.08 22.48 2.19
C THR A 145 5.78 22.17 0.73
N VAL A 146 5.46 20.91 0.40
CA VAL A 146 5.13 20.47 -0.96
C VAL A 146 3.70 20.85 -1.32
N LYS A 147 3.53 21.43 -2.53
CA LYS A 147 2.25 21.88 -3.09
C LYS A 147 2.02 21.23 -4.45
N ASP A 148 0.76 21.24 -4.88
CA ASP A 148 0.30 20.86 -6.22
C ASP A 148 0.59 19.38 -6.60
N ILE A 149 0.72 18.51 -5.60
CA ILE A 149 0.80 17.06 -5.75
C ILE A 149 0.28 16.39 -4.48
N VAL A 150 -0.41 15.26 -4.61
CA VAL A 150 -0.77 14.40 -3.48
C VAL A 150 0.42 13.51 -3.16
N MET A 151 0.79 13.44 -1.89
CA MET A 151 1.82 12.51 -1.39
C MET A 151 1.15 11.43 -0.56
N LEU A 152 1.35 10.15 -0.92
CA LEU A 152 0.98 8.99 -0.12
C LEU A 152 2.23 8.50 0.61
N VAL A 153 2.29 8.77 1.91
CA VAL A 153 3.49 8.58 2.74
C VAL A 153 3.28 7.49 3.78
N GLY A 154 4.06 6.41 3.70
CA GLY A 154 4.11 5.37 4.73
C GLY A 154 4.81 5.89 5.99
N TYR A 155 4.15 5.84 7.16
CA TYR A 155 4.68 6.38 8.41
C TYR A 155 4.09 5.67 9.64
N PRO A 156 4.79 5.70 10.81
CA PRO A 156 4.19 5.28 12.06
C PRO A 156 3.26 6.38 12.59
N HIS A 157 1.96 6.10 12.62
CA HIS A 157 0.98 6.97 13.27
C HIS A 157 0.95 6.65 14.77
N ILE A 158 1.22 7.66 15.59
CA ILE A 158 1.28 7.52 17.05
C ILE A 158 0.25 8.46 17.65
N ASP A 159 -0.74 7.89 18.34
CA ASP A 159 -1.77 8.61 19.04
C ASP A 159 -2.08 7.95 20.42
N PRO A 160 -3.02 8.50 21.23
CA PRO A 160 -3.38 7.90 22.52
C PRO A 160 -3.96 6.47 22.44
N ASN A 161 -4.43 6.04 21.26
CA ASN A 161 -4.97 4.70 21.04
C ASN A 161 -3.88 3.66 20.71
N GLY A 162 -2.67 4.13 20.36
CA GLY A 162 -1.52 3.26 20.09
C GLY A 162 -0.65 3.72 18.94
N THR A 163 0.14 2.78 18.45
CA THR A 163 1.01 2.97 17.28
C THR A 163 0.50 2.14 16.11
N PHE A 164 0.39 2.74 14.94
CA PHE A 164 -0.15 2.11 13.74
C PHE A 164 0.82 2.25 12.56
N ASN A 165 0.96 1.19 11.78
CA ASN A 165 1.57 1.25 10.46
C ASN A 165 0.57 1.91 9.50
N SER A 166 0.90 3.08 8.96
CA SER A 166 -0.10 3.95 8.33
C SER A 166 0.38 4.58 7.03
N VAL A 167 -0.59 4.97 6.20
CA VAL A 167 -0.40 5.88 5.06
C VAL A 167 -1.02 7.23 5.39
N ALA A 168 -0.25 8.31 5.28
CA ALA A 168 -0.79 9.67 5.27
C ALA A 168 -1.11 10.11 3.84
N ILE A 169 -2.27 10.73 3.64
CA ILE A 169 -2.66 11.43 2.43
C ILE A 169 -2.35 12.92 2.66
N ILE A 170 -1.31 13.43 2.01
CA ILE A 170 -0.88 14.84 2.16
C ILE A 170 -1.14 15.56 0.84
N HIS A 171 -1.84 16.69 0.90
CA HIS A 171 -2.09 17.53 -0.26
C HIS A 171 -2.11 19.02 0.14
N ASN A 172 -1.38 19.83 -0.63
CA ASN A 172 -1.30 21.28 -0.45
C ASN A 172 -0.97 21.73 0.97
N GLY A 173 -0.01 21.02 1.59
CA GLY A 173 0.49 21.38 2.92
C GLY A 173 -0.38 20.98 4.09
N GLN A 174 -1.28 20.03 3.88
CA GLN A 174 -2.16 19.51 4.91
C GLN A 174 -2.30 17.99 4.77
N GLN A 175 -2.39 17.30 5.89
CA GLN A 175 -2.86 15.93 5.91
C GLN A 175 -4.37 15.92 5.71
N LYS A 176 -4.84 15.27 4.63
CA LYS A 176 -6.25 15.15 4.27
C LYS A 176 -6.92 13.90 4.84
N GLY A 177 -6.12 12.92 5.22
CA GLY A 177 -6.57 11.66 5.80
C GLY A 177 -5.41 10.73 6.08
N PHE A 178 -5.72 9.56 6.61
CA PHE A 178 -4.77 8.48 6.83
C PHE A 178 -5.48 7.13 6.79
N TYR A 179 -4.70 6.09 6.47
CA TYR A 179 -5.13 4.70 6.52
C TYR A 179 -4.21 3.93 7.47
N HIS A 180 -4.77 3.03 8.28
CA HIS A 180 -4.03 2.13 9.16
C HIS A 180 -4.07 0.71 8.61
N LYS A 181 -2.92 0.06 8.54
CA LYS A 181 -2.77 -1.34 8.14
C LYS A 181 -3.66 -2.24 8.99
N GLN A 182 -4.42 -3.13 8.34
CA GLN A 182 -5.37 -4.02 9.02
C GLN A 182 -4.78 -5.40 9.29
N CYS A 183 -3.96 -5.90 8.36
CA CYS A 183 -3.37 -7.21 8.45
C CYS A 183 -1.89 -7.08 8.85
N LEU A 184 -1.58 -7.41 10.11
CA LEU A 184 -0.22 -7.33 10.65
C LEU A 184 0.43 -8.71 10.55
N PRO A 185 1.47 -8.91 9.69
CA PRO A 185 2.18 -10.17 9.61
C PRO A 185 2.98 -10.42 10.89
N ASN A 186 3.00 -11.68 11.33
CA ASN A 186 3.74 -12.12 12.53
C ASN A 186 4.30 -13.53 12.28
N TYR A 187 5.04 -13.67 11.19
CA TYR A 187 5.66 -14.91 10.73
C TYR A 187 6.95 -14.61 9.96
N GLY A 188 7.87 -15.60 9.91
CA GLY A 188 9.16 -15.42 9.23
C GLY A 188 9.95 -14.28 9.84
N VAL A 189 10.25 -13.27 9.03
CA VAL A 189 11.00 -12.07 9.44
C VAL A 189 10.12 -10.95 9.99
N PHE A 190 8.80 -11.16 10.06
CA PHE A 190 7.86 -10.13 10.49
C PHE A 190 7.42 -10.31 11.94
N ASP A 191 7.48 -9.25 12.74
CA ASP A 191 6.99 -9.18 14.12
C ASP A 191 6.15 -7.89 14.34
N GLU A 192 5.25 -7.58 13.40
CA GLU A 192 4.52 -6.31 13.44
C GLU A 192 3.51 -6.23 14.58
N ARG A 193 2.93 -7.35 15.01
CA ARG A 193 1.96 -7.39 16.14
C ARG A 193 2.57 -7.00 17.48
N ARG A 194 3.89 -7.05 17.60
CA ARG A 194 4.60 -6.62 18.79
C ARG A 194 4.57 -5.10 18.95
N TYR A 195 4.51 -4.37 17.85
CA TYR A 195 4.72 -2.92 17.83
C TYR A 195 3.49 -2.14 17.39
N PHE A 196 2.66 -2.71 16.53
CA PHE A 196 1.55 -2.00 15.90
C PHE A 196 0.19 -2.53 16.33
N ASN A 197 -0.74 -1.61 16.45
CA ASN A 197 -2.15 -1.89 16.60
C ASN A 197 -2.78 -2.11 15.21
N THR A 198 -3.78 -3.00 15.16
CA THR A 198 -4.54 -3.29 13.94
C THR A 198 -5.46 -2.12 13.57
N GLY A 199 -5.44 -1.71 12.32
CA GLY A 199 -6.43 -0.80 11.75
C GLY A 199 -7.78 -1.47 11.51
N HIS A 200 -8.86 -0.69 11.50
CA HIS A 200 -10.23 -1.24 11.35
C HIS A 200 -11.01 -0.61 10.19
N ASN A 201 -10.54 0.49 9.62
CA ASN A 201 -11.29 1.25 8.63
C ASN A 201 -10.58 1.20 7.27
N GLN A 202 -11.32 0.84 6.21
CA GLN A 202 -10.87 1.07 4.84
C GLN A 202 -10.99 2.56 4.50
N VAL A 203 -10.00 3.05 3.77
CA VAL A 203 -9.96 4.44 3.31
C VAL A 203 -10.09 4.46 1.80
N LEU A 204 -11.12 5.15 1.36
CA LEU A 204 -11.35 5.53 -0.02
C LEU A 204 -11.21 7.06 -0.09
N PHE A 205 -10.34 7.56 -0.95
CA PHE A 205 -10.27 8.98 -1.21
C PHE A 205 -10.50 9.26 -2.70
N ASP A 206 -11.26 10.30 -2.97
CA ASP A 206 -11.49 10.74 -4.34
C ASP A 206 -10.42 11.74 -4.78
N TYR A 207 -9.87 11.53 -5.95
CA TYR A 207 -9.03 12.51 -6.61
C TYR A 207 -9.55 12.79 -8.02
N GLN A 208 -10.17 13.96 -8.20
CA GLN A 208 -10.72 14.41 -9.49
C GLN A 208 -11.70 13.41 -10.12
N GLY A 209 -12.56 12.81 -9.31
CA GLY A 209 -13.57 11.85 -9.74
C GLY A 209 -13.08 10.42 -9.89
N LEU A 210 -11.84 10.10 -9.45
CA LEU A 210 -11.31 8.75 -9.38
C LEU A 210 -11.25 8.29 -7.92
N PRO A 211 -12.11 7.34 -7.48
CA PRO A 211 -12.08 6.77 -6.14
C PRO A 211 -10.90 5.80 -5.98
N ILE A 212 -9.98 6.15 -5.10
CA ILE A 212 -8.72 5.42 -4.85
C ILE A 212 -8.78 4.72 -3.51
N GLY A 213 -8.62 3.39 -3.49
CA GLY A 213 -8.50 2.59 -2.28
C GLY A 213 -7.03 2.41 -1.86
N LEU A 214 -6.74 2.50 -0.54
CA LEU A 214 -5.40 2.32 0.01
C LEU A 214 -5.26 1.01 0.76
N LEU A 215 -4.13 0.32 0.53
CA LEU A 215 -3.70 -0.88 1.24
C LEU A 215 -2.23 -0.80 1.62
N ILE A 216 -1.83 -1.56 2.65
CA ILE A 216 -0.43 -1.70 3.06
C ILE A 216 -0.06 -3.18 3.09
N CYS A 217 0.82 -3.59 2.19
CA CYS A 217 1.56 -4.85 2.14
C CYS A 217 0.68 -6.09 2.40
N GLU A 218 0.65 -6.63 3.63
CA GLU A 218 -0.10 -7.83 4.01
C GLU A 218 -1.61 -7.69 3.76
N ASP A 219 -2.17 -6.48 3.78
CA ASP A 219 -3.58 -6.26 3.44
C ASP A 219 -3.95 -6.79 2.04
N LEU A 220 -3.01 -6.73 1.10
CA LEU A 220 -3.21 -7.22 -0.27
C LEU A 220 -3.11 -8.75 -0.38
N TRP A 221 -2.38 -9.41 0.55
CA TRP A 221 -2.31 -10.88 0.60
C TRP A 221 -3.62 -11.49 1.11
N GLN A 222 -4.38 -10.73 1.90
CA GLN A 222 -5.71 -11.13 2.36
C GLN A 222 -6.79 -10.62 1.39
N ASP A 223 -7.85 -11.40 1.21
CA ASP A 223 -8.94 -11.04 0.28
C ASP A 223 -9.86 -9.93 0.84
N ALA A 224 -10.14 -9.96 2.13
CA ALA A 224 -11.16 -9.11 2.74
C ALA A 224 -10.90 -7.60 2.58
N PRO A 225 -9.67 -7.05 2.74
CA PRO A 225 -9.45 -5.60 2.60
C PRO A 225 -9.75 -5.07 1.20
N ILE A 226 -9.25 -5.75 0.14
CA ILE A 226 -9.47 -5.32 -1.24
C ILE A 226 -10.94 -5.48 -1.65
N ARG A 227 -11.60 -6.59 -1.25
CA ARG A 227 -13.02 -6.81 -1.50
C ARG A 227 -13.86 -5.69 -0.91
N THR A 228 -13.64 -5.34 0.35
CA THR A 228 -14.39 -4.25 1.01
C THR A 228 -14.15 -2.89 0.36
N LEU A 229 -12.93 -2.60 -0.11
CA LEU A 229 -12.68 -1.37 -0.87
C LEU A 229 -13.44 -1.36 -2.21
N LYS A 230 -13.48 -2.49 -2.92
CA LYS A 230 -14.24 -2.62 -4.16
C LYS A 230 -15.74 -2.43 -3.93
N GLU A 231 -16.30 -3.05 -2.88
CA GLU A 231 -17.70 -2.88 -2.47
C GLU A 231 -18.05 -1.43 -2.11
N LYS A 232 -17.08 -0.68 -1.56
CA LYS A 232 -17.20 0.75 -1.27
C LYS A 232 -17.03 1.66 -2.49
N GLY A 233 -16.76 1.10 -3.67
CA GLY A 233 -16.66 1.83 -4.91
C GLY A 233 -15.25 2.22 -5.33
N ALA A 234 -14.20 1.60 -4.78
CA ALA A 234 -12.84 1.80 -5.28
C ALA A 234 -12.74 1.40 -6.76
N GLU A 235 -12.10 2.24 -7.55
CA GLU A 235 -11.86 2.00 -8.98
C GLU A 235 -10.40 1.71 -9.29
N ILE A 236 -9.50 2.05 -8.39
CA ILE A 236 -8.08 1.70 -8.41
C ILE A 236 -7.59 1.47 -6.98
N ILE A 237 -6.68 0.52 -6.79
CA ILE A 237 -6.00 0.27 -5.53
C ILE A 237 -4.56 0.77 -5.62
N ILE A 238 -4.11 1.46 -4.58
CA ILE A 238 -2.70 1.79 -4.37
C ILE A 238 -2.23 1.08 -3.11
N SER A 239 -1.21 0.22 -3.25
CA SER A 239 -0.62 -0.55 -2.15
C SER A 239 0.82 -0.11 -1.91
N LEU A 240 1.12 0.25 -0.65
CA LEU A 240 2.44 0.60 -0.18
C LEU A 240 3.06 -0.62 0.48
N ASN A 241 4.28 -1.00 0.09
CA ASN A 241 4.87 -2.27 0.51
C ASN A 241 6.34 -2.13 0.91
N ALA A 242 6.76 -2.97 1.86
CA ALA A 242 8.14 -3.27 2.20
C ALA A 242 8.30 -4.80 2.23
N SER A 243 8.03 -5.42 1.08
CA SER A 243 8.13 -6.87 0.91
C SER A 243 9.57 -7.25 0.60
N PRO A 244 10.26 -8.03 1.48
CA PRO A 244 11.65 -8.37 1.30
C PRO A 244 11.88 -9.39 0.18
N PHE A 245 13.13 -9.46 -0.25
CA PHE A 245 13.61 -10.46 -1.20
C PHE A 245 13.63 -11.84 -0.56
N GLU A 246 13.05 -12.78 -1.26
CA GLU A 246 13.22 -14.22 -1.12
C GLU A 246 13.31 -14.82 -2.53
N GLN A 247 13.89 -16.02 -2.66
CA GLN A 247 13.86 -16.73 -3.94
C GLN A 247 12.42 -16.95 -4.39
N ASN A 248 12.13 -16.66 -5.66
CA ASN A 248 10.81 -16.73 -6.28
C ASN A 248 9.74 -15.77 -5.72
N LYS A 249 10.08 -14.87 -4.79
CA LYS A 249 9.09 -13.93 -4.19
C LYS A 249 8.47 -13.00 -5.24
N GLN A 250 9.26 -12.56 -6.22
CA GLN A 250 8.74 -11.70 -7.29
C GLN A 250 7.64 -12.39 -8.11
N GLU A 251 7.79 -13.67 -8.42
CA GLU A 251 6.75 -14.41 -9.14
C GLU A 251 5.51 -14.64 -8.27
N GLN A 252 5.68 -14.85 -6.97
CA GLN A 252 4.55 -14.90 -6.00
C GLN A 252 3.80 -13.57 -5.95
N ARG A 253 4.51 -12.43 -5.89
CA ARG A 253 3.89 -11.09 -5.95
C ARG A 253 3.14 -10.88 -7.25
N LYS A 254 3.74 -11.24 -8.39
CA LYS A 254 3.08 -11.16 -9.71
C LYS A 254 1.81 -12.01 -9.76
N ALA A 255 1.87 -13.24 -9.27
CA ALA A 255 0.71 -14.13 -9.23
C ALA A 255 -0.40 -13.56 -8.33
N LEU A 256 -0.05 -13.07 -7.14
CA LEU A 256 -0.99 -12.43 -6.21
C LEU A 256 -1.69 -11.22 -6.87
N LEU A 257 -0.90 -10.29 -7.42
CA LEU A 257 -1.46 -9.08 -8.01
C LEU A 257 -2.37 -9.37 -9.20
N LYS A 258 -2.00 -10.34 -10.05
CA LYS A 258 -2.86 -10.80 -11.15
C LYS A 258 -4.17 -11.38 -10.64
N SER A 259 -4.11 -12.26 -9.62
CA SER A 259 -5.30 -12.85 -9.01
C SER A 259 -6.21 -11.77 -8.43
N ARG A 260 -5.69 -10.90 -7.55
CA ARG A 260 -6.46 -9.82 -6.92
C ARG A 260 -7.09 -8.86 -7.93
N ALA A 261 -6.32 -8.46 -8.96
CA ALA A 261 -6.82 -7.56 -9.99
C ALA A 261 -7.96 -8.18 -10.79
N THR A 262 -7.86 -9.47 -11.17
CA THR A 262 -8.91 -10.17 -11.94
C THR A 262 -10.11 -10.54 -11.08
N GLU A 263 -9.91 -11.06 -9.87
CA GLU A 263 -10.99 -11.45 -8.96
C GLU A 263 -11.92 -10.28 -8.61
N HIS A 264 -11.33 -9.10 -8.39
CA HIS A 264 -12.09 -7.90 -8.03
C HIS A 264 -12.36 -6.95 -9.21
N ASN A 265 -11.91 -7.30 -10.42
CA ASN A 265 -11.98 -6.43 -11.61
C ASN A 265 -11.54 -4.99 -11.28
N ILE A 266 -10.31 -4.83 -10.74
CA ILE A 266 -9.78 -3.55 -10.28
C ILE A 266 -8.28 -3.45 -10.57
N PRO A 267 -7.79 -2.35 -11.16
CA PRO A 267 -6.36 -2.14 -11.36
C PRO A 267 -5.64 -1.87 -10.03
N ILE A 268 -4.36 -2.29 -9.95
CA ILE A 268 -3.53 -2.20 -8.75
C ILE A 268 -2.20 -1.53 -9.08
N VAL A 269 -1.85 -0.50 -8.31
CA VAL A 269 -0.53 0.13 -8.26
C VAL A 269 0.19 -0.38 -7.02
N TYR A 270 1.31 -1.06 -7.20
CA TYR A 270 2.10 -1.70 -6.15
C TYR A 270 3.45 -1.01 -6.02
N ALA A 271 3.66 -0.25 -4.96
CA ALA A 271 4.93 0.40 -4.63
C ALA A 271 5.71 -0.44 -3.62
N ASN A 272 6.94 -0.85 -3.95
CA ASN A 272 7.78 -1.64 -3.05
C ASN A 272 9.08 -0.94 -2.71
N SER A 273 9.60 -1.17 -1.50
CA SER A 273 10.91 -0.71 -1.05
C SER A 273 12.05 -1.36 -1.84
N VAL A 274 13.21 -0.68 -1.88
CA VAL A 274 14.47 -1.21 -2.42
C VAL A 274 15.62 -0.84 -1.51
N GLY A 275 16.62 -1.73 -1.38
CA GLY A 275 17.82 -1.52 -0.58
C GLY A 275 18.03 -2.59 0.46
N GLY A 276 19.16 -2.52 1.19
CA GLY A 276 19.50 -3.41 2.30
C GLY A 276 19.24 -2.73 3.65
N GLN A 277 18.75 -3.50 4.63
CA GLN A 277 18.59 -3.08 6.01
C GLN A 277 18.84 -4.27 6.94
N ASP A 278 19.89 -4.22 7.73
CA ASP A 278 20.34 -5.31 8.58
C ASP A 278 20.47 -6.63 7.79
N ASP A 279 19.75 -7.67 8.14
CA ASP A 279 19.71 -8.96 7.46
C ASP A 279 18.67 -9.05 6.33
N LEU A 280 17.91 -7.98 6.07
CA LEU A 280 16.90 -7.91 5.02
C LEU A 280 17.39 -7.18 3.78
N VAL A 281 16.98 -7.67 2.63
CA VAL A 281 17.13 -6.99 1.35
C VAL A 281 15.76 -6.77 0.72
N PHE A 282 15.48 -5.56 0.29
CA PHE A 282 14.29 -5.21 -0.49
C PHE A 282 14.69 -5.08 -1.95
N ASP A 283 14.07 -5.86 -2.79
CA ASP A 283 14.44 -5.97 -4.21
C ASP A 283 13.66 -5.03 -5.13
N GLY A 284 12.76 -4.21 -4.59
CA GLY A 284 11.92 -3.37 -5.42
C GLY A 284 10.91 -4.18 -6.21
N GLY A 285 10.97 -4.13 -7.55
CA GLY A 285 10.01 -4.81 -8.42
C GLY A 285 8.61 -4.23 -8.28
N SER A 286 8.50 -2.92 -8.03
CA SER A 286 7.23 -2.20 -8.06
C SER A 286 6.55 -2.41 -9.40
N MET A 287 5.23 -2.56 -9.42
CA MET A 287 4.51 -2.88 -10.64
C MET A 287 3.09 -2.30 -10.67
N VAL A 288 2.54 -2.25 -11.86
CA VAL A 288 1.18 -1.80 -12.10
C VAL A 288 0.46 -2.89 -12.89
N VAL A 289 -0.70 -3.31 -12.40
CA VAL A 289 -1.50 -4.38 -12.99
C VAL A 289 -2.87 -3.83 -13.33
N ASN A 290 -3.36 -4.10 -14.55
CA ASN A 290 -4.71 -3.69 -14.96
C ASN A 290 -5.78 -4.67 -14.41
N ALA A 291 -7.04 -4.30 -14.53
CA ALA A 291 -8.18 -5.10 -14.06
C ALA A 291 -8.27 -6.51 -14.67
N GLN A 292 -7.62 -6.74 -15.82
CA GLN A 292 -7.55 -8.06 -16.49
C GLN A 292 -6.33 -8.88 -16.03
N GLY A 293 -5.59 -8.44 -15.02
CA GLY A 293 -4.42 -9.13 -14.49
C GLY A 293 -3.16 -9.01 -15.36
N LYS A 294 -3.13 -8.12 -16.36
CA LYS A 294 -1.93 -7.85 -17.16
C LYS A 294 -1.03 -6.88 -16.39
N ILE A 295 0.24 -7.23 -16.20
CA ILE A 295 1.25 -6.29 -15.72
C ILE A 295 1.54 -5.31 -16.87
N VAL A 296 1.15 -4.05 -16.68
CA VAL A 296 1.29 -2.98 -17.68
C VAL A 296 2.56 -2.15 -17.48
N GLN A 297 3.09 -2.13 -16.26
CA GLN A 297 4.37 -1.51 -15.93
C GLN A 297 5.09 -2.29 -14.83
N GLU A 298 6.41 -2.34 -14.88
CA GLU A 298 7.28 -2.97 -13.88
C GLU A 298 8.58 -2.16 -13.74
N ALA A 299 8.99 -1.88 -12.51
CA ALA A 299 10.27 -1.24 -12.20
C ALA A 299 11.42 -2.26 -12.23
N PRO A 300 12.65 -1.84 -12.56
CA PRO A 300 13.81 -2.70 -12.43
C PRO A 300 14.00 -3.13 -10.98
N ARG A 301 14.46 -4.36 -10.78
CA ARG A 301 14.76 -4.87 -9.43
C ARG A 301 16.13 -4.40 -8.95
N PHE A 302 16.30 -4.31 -7.64
CA PHE A 302 17.54 -3.91 -6.93
C PHE A 302 18.06 -2.51 -7.25
N LEU A 303 17.26 -1.67 -7.90
CA LEU A 303 17.62 -0.30 -8.28
C LEU A 303 16.56 0.70 -7.78
N GLN A 304 17.02 1.86 -7.31
CA GLN A 304 16.11 2.98 -7.08
C GLN A 304 15.53 3.45 -8.42
N HIS A 305 14.22 3.64 -8.46
CA HIS A 305 13.51 4.00 -9.67
C HIS A 305 12.21 4.76 -9.34
N THR A 306 11.70 5.54 -10.27
CA THR A 306 10.35 6.10 -10.19
C THR A 306 9.59 5.71 -11.44
N LEU A 307 8.53 4.90 -11.29
CA LEU A 307 7.59 4.59 -12.37
C LEU A 307 6.58 5.73 -12.51
N TYR A 308 6.10 5.94 -13.74
CA TYR A 308 5.03 6.88 -14.03
C TYR A 308 3.92 6.15 -14.80
N VAL A 309 2.73 6.10 -14.24
CA VAL A 309 1.55 5.53 -14.88
C VAL A 309 0.47 6.59 -15.00
N VAL A 310 -0.26 6.58 -16.11
CA VAL A 310 -1.44 7.42 -16.30
C VAL A 310 -2.67 6.53 -16.19
N ALA A 311 -3.56 6.88 -15.27
CA ALA A 311 -4.87 6.26 -15.08
C ALA A 311 -5.94 7.19 -15.65
N ARG A 312 -6.91 6.66 -16.41
CA ARG A 312 -8.04 7.43 -16.95
C ARG A 312 -9.26 6.53 -17.10
N HIS A 313 -10.44 7.09 -17.03
CA HIS A 313 -11.65 6.37 -17.41
C HIS A 313 -11.67 6.15 -18.92
N ASP A 314 -12.00 4.96 -19.33
CA ASP A 314 -12.35 4.68 -20.72
C ASP A 314 -13.76 5.16 -21.01
N ALA A 315 -13.91 6.00 -22.02
CA ALA A 315 -15.19 6.62 -22.36
C ALA A 315 -16.28 5.61 -22.79
N GLN A 316 -15.88 4.42 -23.26
CA GLN A 316 -16.81 3.38 -23.72
C GLN A 316 -17.24 2.43 -22.60
N SER A 317 -16.29 1.95 -21.81
CA SER A 317 -16.54 0.96 -20.74
C SER A 317 -16.78 1.59 -19.37
N GLY A 318 -16.39 2.84 -19.15
CA GLY A 318 -16.37 3.49 -17.83
C GLY A 318 -15.32 2.91 -16.88
N GLN A 319 -14.48 1.96 -17.33
CA GLN A 319 -13.45 1.35 -16.52
C GLN A 319 -12.19 2.19 -16.51
N VAL A 320 -11.39 2.04 -15.44
CA VAL A 320 -10.06 2.66 -15.37
C VAL A 320 -9.09 1.88 -16.23
N ILE A 321 -8.52 2.55 -17.24
CA ILE A 321 -7.42 2.03 -18.04
C ILE A 321 -6.10 2.70 -17.65
N LEU A 322 -5.02 1.93 -17.78
CA LEU A 322 -3.69 2.34 -17.36
C LEU A 322 -2.75 2.40 -18.56
N SER A 323 -1.85 3.40 -18.57
CA SER A 323 -0.80 3.48 -19.60
C SER A 323 0.18 2.32 -19.49
N GLU A 324 0.53 1.74 -20.65
CA GLU A 324 1.49 0.63 -20.73
C GLU A 324 2.93 1.15 -20.90
N GLN A 325 3.87 0.44 -20.32
CA GLN A 325 5.30 0.68 -20.49
C GLN A 325 5.74 0.17 -21.86
N ARG A 326 6.56 0.96 -22.55
CA ARG A 326 7.07 0.58 -23.88
C ARG A 326 8.05 -0.59 -23.86
N LYS A 327 8.79 -0.77 -22.76
CA LYS A 327 9.81 -1.81 -22.61
C LYS A 327 9.84 -2.29 -21.15
N SER A 328 9.59 -3.57 -20.93
CA SER A 328 9.74 -4.19 -19.61
C SER A 328 11.22 -4.27 -19.22
N PRO A 329 11.54 -4.25 -17.91
CA PRO A 329 12.90 -4.54 -17.43
C PRO A 329 13.37 -5.91 -17.89
N LEU A 330 14.69 -6.08 -17.98
CA LEU A 330 15.29 -7.39 -18.27
C LEU A 330 15.01 -8.33 -17.09
N ALA A 331 14.54 -9.53 -17.42
CA ALA A 331 14.41 -10.59 -16.43
C ALA A 331 15.81 -11.03 -15.97
N LEU A 332 16.00 -11.16 -14.67
CA LEU A 332 17.23 -11.69 -14.08
C LEU A 332 17.11 -13.21 -13.94
N SER A 333 18.21 -13.93 -14.13
CA SER A 333 18.27 -15.33 -13.72
C SER A 333 18.28 -15.44 -12.20
N GLN A 334 17.88 -16.56 -11.63
CA GLN A 334 17.87 -16.79 -10.19
C GLN A 334 19.25 -16.55 -9.56
N ILE A 335 20.34 -16.97 -10.24
CA ILE A 335 21.70 -16.70 -9.77
C ILE A 335 21.99 -15.19 -9.77
N ALA A 336 21.61 -14.48 -10.82
CA ALA A 336 21.80 -13.03 -10.89
C ALA A 336 21.00 -12.30 -9.82
N GLU A 337 19.78 -12.73 -9.51
CA GLU A 337 18.97 -12.18 -8.42
C GLU A 337 19.63 -12.35 -7.07
N THR A 338 20.09 -13.58 -6.77
CA THR A 338 20.79 -13.87 -5.52
C THR A 338 22.08 -13.05 -5.40
N TYR A 339 22.86 -12.94 -6.48
CA TYR A 339 24.06 -12.12 -6.51
C TYR A 339 23.75 -10.64 -6.25
N GLN A 340 22.73 -10.09 -6.91
CA GLN A 340 22.31 -8.69 -6.69
C GLN A 340 21.83 -8.46 -5.25
N ALA A 341 21.10 -9.41 -4.67
CA ALA A 341 20.67 -9.31 -3.27
C ALA A 341 21.87 -9.24 -2.31
N LEU A 342 22.87 -10.11 -2.50
CA LEU A 342 24.11 -10.09 -1.70
C LEU A 342 24.87 -8.78 -1.86
N VAL A 343 25.00 -8.26 -3.09
CA VAL A 343 25.68 -6.99 -3.36
C VAL A 343 24.96 -5.83 -2.71
N VAL A 344 23.62 -5.76 -2.82
CA VAL A 344 22.81 -4.69 -2.22
C VAL A 344 22.89 -4.75 -0.69
N GLY A 345 22.72 -5.94 -0.10
CA GLY A 345 22.78 -6.12 1.34
C GLY A 345 24.13 -5.66 1.91
N LEU A 346 25.23 -6.16 1.36
CA LEU A 346 26.59 -5.79 1.82
C LEU A 346 26.89 -4.31 1.60
N ARG A 347 26.62 -3.77 0.40
CA ARG A 347 26.84 -2.35 0.08
C ARG A 347 26.14 -1.42 1.06
N ASP A 348 24.85 -1.67 1.28
CA ASP A 348 24.04 -0.79 2.10
C ASP A 348 24.38 -0.93 3.58
N TYR A 349 24.70 -2.15 4.04
CA TYR A 349 25.23 -2.37 5.40
C TYR A 349 26.52 -1.57 5.65
N VAL A 350 27.49 -1.66 4.73
CA VAL A 350 28.76 -0.91 4.83
C VAL A 350 28.52 0.59 4.85
N ASN A 351 27.67 1.08 3.94
CA ASN A 351 27.38 2.52 3.82
C ASN A 351 26.66 3.08 5.06
N HIS A 352 25.68 2.36 5.58
CA HIS A 352 24.88 2.82 6.72
C HIS A 352 25.63 2.71 8.05
N SER A 353 26.52 1.73 8.18
CA SER A 353 27.36 1.53 9.38
C SER A 353 28.54 2.50 9.47
N GLY A 354 28.78 3.34 8.45
CA GLY A 354 29.86 4.33 8.43
C GLY A 354 31.26 3.75 8.28
N PHE A 355 31.38 2.53 7.79
CA PHE A 355 32.68 1.95 7.45
C PHE A 355 33.36 2.73 6.34
N LYS A 356 34.68 2.88 6.43
CA LYS A 356 35.48 3.63 5.46
C LYS A 356 36.16 2.72 4.41
N GLY A 357 35.68 1.56 4.16
CA GLY A 357 36.21 0.58 3.23
C GLY A 357 36.51 -0.74 3.88
#